data_16c01a28c877aad6077edfb9e22a70a5
#
_entry.id   16c01a28c877aad6077edfb9e22a70a5
#
_cell.length_a   1.000
_cell.length_b   1.000
_cell.length_c   1.000
_cell.angle_alpha   90.00
_cell.angle_beta   90.00
_cell.angle_gamma   90.00
#
_symmetry.space_group_name_H-M   'P 1'
#
loop_
_entity.id
_entity.type
_entity.pdbx_description
1 polymer ?
#
loop_
_entity_poly.entity_id
_entity_poly.type
_entity_poly.pdbx_seq_one_letter_code
_entity_poly.pdbx_strand_id
1 'polypeptide(L)'
;PKDSFYKPDRETKILRNIINANKKGLLPDSKIRIIYKELISGCLSLEEVLKVAYLGPEGTHSEAAVHNQFGSQVIRIPTSTIDDVFYQVMNDEVNIGVVPVENSSEGVINTTLNCLADSEDINIIGEIYLNIDHQLASGNKFNLNEAFAIASHPQALGQCSKWIERNIRNIKRPVSYTHLTLPT
;
A
#
# COMPACT_ATOMS: atom_id res chain seq x y z
N PRO A 1 26.68 -4.66 -11.49
CA PRO A 1 25.27 -4.64 -11.22
C PRO A 1 24.66 -5.92 -11.79
N LYS A 2 24.17 -6.84 -10.94
CA LYS A 2 23.32 -7.94 -11.43
C LYS A 2 22.19 -7.28 -12.19
N ASP A 3 21.96 -7.65 -13.44
CA ASP A 3 20.81 -7.18 -14.21
C ASP A 3 19.56 -7.51 -13.40
N SER A 4 18.92 -6.48 -12.85
CA SER A 4 17.71 -6.66 -12.07
C SER A 4 16.67 -7.28 -12.98
N PHE A 5 16.17 -8.43 -12.57
CA PHE A 5 15.09 -9.16 -13.22
C PHE A 5 13.81 -8.26 -13.34
N TYR A 6 13.50 -7.48 -12.32
CA TYR A 6 12.41 -6.50 -12.34
C TYR A 6 12.84 -5.21 -13.03
N LYS A 7 12.15 -4.83 -14.12
CA LYS A 7 12.42 -3.63 -14.94
C LYS A 7 11.20 -2.71 -14.97
N PRO A 8 11.05 -1.79 -14.00
CA PRO A 8 9.87 -0.92 -13.87
C PRO A 8 9.62 -0.04 -15.10
N ASP A 9 10.67 0.40 -15.78
CA ASP A 9 10.54 1.20 -17.01
C ASP A 9 9.88 0.42 -18.15
N ARG A 10 10.22 -0.87 -18.28
CA ARG A 10 9.60 -1.74 -19.29
C ARG A 10 8.13 -1.96 -19.02
N GLU A 11 7.77 -2.22 -17.77
CA GLU A 11 6.38 -2.39 -17.33
C GLU A 11 5.56 -1.13 -17.60
N THR A 12 6.09 0.04 -17.19
CA THR A 12 5.46 1.35 -17.43
C THR A 12 5.22 1.60 -18.92
N LYS A 13 6.20 1.26 -19.77
CA LYS A 13 6.08 1.41 -21.23
C LYS A 13 5.00 0.48 -21.81
N ILE A 14 4.94 -0.77 -21.36
CA ILE A 14 3.91 -1.73 -21.78
C ILE A 14 2.52 -1.20 -21.42
N LEU A 15 2.30 -0.82 -20.17
CA LEU A 15 1.02 -0.28 -19.68
C LEU A 15 0.60 0.97 -20.44
N ARG A 16 1.53 1.89 -20.71
CA ARG A 16 1.26 3.10 -21.51
C ARG A 16 0.82 2.76 -22.93
N ASN A 17 1.50 1.82 -23.59
CA ASN A 17 1.16 1.40 -24.95
C ASN A 17 -0.24 0.79 -25.02
N ILE A 18 -0.57 -0.07 -24.05
CA ILE A 18 -1.87 -0.75 -24.00
C ILE A 18 -3.00 0.25 -23.75
N ILE A 19 -2.83 1.19 -22.83
CA ILE A 19 -3.79 2.27 -22.56
C ILE A 19 -3.99 3.13 -23.81
N ASN A 20 -2.90 3.47 -24.51
CA ASN A 20 -2.99 4.24 -25.74
C ASN A 20 -3.74 3.47 -26.86
N ALA A 21 -3.55 2.16 -26.95
CA ALA A 21 -4.29 1.33 -27.89
C ALA A 21 -5.79 1.25 -27.55
N ASN A 22 -6.15 1.36 -26.27
CA ASN A 22 -7.54 1.29 -25.78
C ASN A 22 -8.33 2.60 -25.93
N LYS A 23 -7.80 3.68 -26.48
CA LYS A 23 -8.48 5.01 -26.56
C LYS A 23 -9.91 4.98 -27.11
N LYS A 24 -10.28 3.97 -27.88
CA LYS A 24 -11.64 3.74 -28.40
C LYS A 24 -12.32 2.51 -27.79
N GLY A 25 -11.69 1.87 -26.82
CA GLY A 25 -12.21 0.68 -26.16
C GLY A 25 -13.24 1.03 -25.08
N LEU A 26 -14.08 0.03 -24.75
CA LEU A 26 -15.12 0.16 -23.73
C LEU A 26 -14.58 -0.05 -22.31
N LEU A 27 -13.39 -0.64 -22.18
CA LEU A 27 -12.82 -0.98 -20.88
C LEU A 27 -12.11 0.26 -20.28
N PRO A 28 -12.45 0.67 -19.03
CA PRO A 28 -11.77 1.77 -18.37
C PRO A 28 -10.28 1.52 -18.17
N ASP A 29 -9.44 2.55 -18.30
CA ASP A 29 -7.98 2.46 -18.14
C ASP A 29 -7.55 1.84 -16.79
N SER A 30 -8.30 2.12 -15.72
CA SER A 30 -8.05 1.53 -14.40
C SER A 30 -8.19 0.00 -14.41
N LYS A 31 -9.16 -0.54 -15.13
CA LYS A 31 -9.37 -1.99 -15.26
C LYS A 31 -8.28 -2.62 -16.13
N ILE A 32 -7.88 -1.95 -17.20
CA ILE A 32 -6.77 -2.38 -18.04
C ILE A 32 -5.49 -2.50 -17.22
N ARG A 33 -5.17 -1.49 -16.42
CA ARG A 33 -3.99 -1.52 -15.54
C ARG A 33 -3.99 -2.74 -14.62
N ILE A 34 -5.10 -3.03 -13.96
CA ILE A 34 -5.23 -4.18 -13.05
C ILE A 34 -4.99 -5.49 -13.80
N ILE A 35 -5.67 -5.71 -14.92
CA ILE A 35 -5.57 -6.95 -15.71
C ILE A 35 -4.12 -7.17 -16.17
N TYR A 36 -3.49 -6.15 -16.76
CA TYR A 36 -2.14 -6.28 -17.28
C TYR A 36 -1.08 -6.38 -16.20
N LYS A 37 -1.28 -5.76 -15.04
CA LYS A 37 -0.37 -5.95 -13.89
C LYS A 37 -0.40 -7.40 -13.42
N GLU A 38 -1.57 -8.01 -13.26
CA GLU A 38 -1.68 -9.43 -12.91
C GLU A 38 -1.06 -10.34 -13.97
N LEU A 39 -1.26 -10.04 -15.25
CA LEU A 39 -0.64 -10.79 -16.33
C LEU A 39 0.89 -10.70 -16.29
N ILE A 40 1.44 -9.49 -16.11
CA ILE A 40 2.88 -9.26 -15.99
C ILE A 40 3.43 -9.97 -14.75
N SER A 41 2.75 -9.85 -13.61
CA SER A 41 3.14 -10.52 -12.36
C SER A 41 3.20 -12.03 -12.54
N GLY A 42 2.18 -12.64 -13.19
CA GLY A 42 2.17 -14.05 -13.51
C GLY A 42 3.29 -14.48 -14.48
N CYS A 43 3.58 -13.67 -15.50
CA CYS A 43 4.70 -13.97 -16.43
C CYS A 43 6.06 -13.89 -15.71
N LEU A 44 6.26 -12.88 -14.87
CA LEU A 44 7.51 -12.72 -14.12
C LEU A 44 7.73 -13.86 -13.14
N SER A 45 6.68 -14.34 -12.48
CA SER A 45 6.79 -15.44 -11.51
C SER A 45 7.21 -16.79 -12.14
N LEU A 46 7.09 -16.94 -13.45
CA LEU A 46 7.60 -18.10 -14.19
C LEU A 46 9.13 -18.06 -14.38
N GLU A 47 9.72 -16.87 -14.35
CA GLU A 47 11.17 -16.71 -14.43
C GLU A 47 11.79 -16.76 -13.03
N GLU A 48 11.34 -15.89 -12.15
CA GLU A 48 11.73 -15.82 -10.74
C GLU A 48 10.61 -15.17 -9.92
N VAL A 49 10.32 -15.71 -8.74
CA VAL A 49 9.32 -15.12 -7.85
C VAL A 49 9.91 -13.95 -7.11
N LEU A 50 9.40 -12.76 -7.39
CA LEU A 50 9.83 -11.51 -6.75
C LEU A 50 9.48 -11.50 -5.25
N LYS A 51 10.47 -11.24 -4.40
CA LYS A 51 10.30 -11.05 -2.96
C LYS A 51 10.24 -9.56 -2.65
N VAL A 52 9.20 -9.12 -1.97
CA VAL A 52 9.00 -7.70 -1.63
C VAL A 52 8.80 -7.55 -0.12
N ALA A 53 9.74 -6.89 0.55
CA ALA A 53 9.60 -6.51 1.96
C ALA A 53 8.78 -5.21 2.07
N TYR A 54 7.97 -5.09 3.10
CA TYR A 54 7.17 -3.90 3.36
C TYR A 54 6.95 -3.68 4.86
N LEU A 55 6.67 -2.42 5.25
CA LEU A 55 6.31 -2.12 6.63
C LEU A 55 4.96 -2.77 6.97
N GLY A 56 5.03 -3.82 7.81
CA GLY A 56 3.88 -4.58 8.29
C GLY A 56 3.03 -3.86 9.34
N PRO A 57 2.15 -4.59 9.96
CA PRO A 57 1.79 -5.99 9.72
C PRO A 57 1.00 -6.20 8.41
N GLU A 58 0.54 -7.44 8.18
CA GLU A 58 -0.41 -7.73 7.11
C GLU A 58 -1.71 -6.92 7.27
N GLY A 59 -2.40 -6.62 6.16
CA GLY A 59 -3.61 -5.80 6.13
C GLY A 59 -3.35 -4.28 6.16
N THR A 60 -2.08 -3.84 6.08
CA THR A 60 -1.72 -2.41 6.08
C THR A 60 -1.80 -1.78 4.69
N HIS A 61 -1.77 -0.44 4.65
CA HIS A 61 -1.67 0.31 3.39
C HIS A 61 -0.37 0.00 2.63
N SER A 62 0.71 -0.31 3.34
CA SER A 62 1.97 -0.73 2.71
C SER A 62 1.81 -2.05 1.97
N GLU A 63 1.11 -3.03 2.53
CA GLU A 63 0.79 -4.26 1.81
C GLU A 63 -0.10 -4.01 0.59
N ALA A 64 -1.13 -3.16 0.75
CA ALA A 64 -1.98 -2.76 -0.38
C ALA A 64 -1.18 -2.09 -1.50
N ALA A 65 -0.17 -1.26 -1.16
CA ALA A 65 0.75 -0.67 -2.12
C ALA A 65 1.56 -1.74 -2.87
N VAL A 66 2.09 -2.75 -2.16
CA VAL A 66 2.79 -3.88 -2.78
C VAL A 66 1.87 -4.61 -3.76
N HIS A 67 0.67 -4.98 -3.34
CA HIS A 67 -0.30 -5.66 -4.19
C HIS A 67 -0.65 -4.83 -5.44
N ASN A 68 -0.90 -3.54 -5.25
CA ASN A 68 -1.27 -2.65 -6.36
C ASN A 68 -0.13 -2.44 -7.36
N GLN A 69 1.13 -2.49 -6.90
CA GLN A 69 2.28 -2.27 -7.78
C GLN A 69 2.75 -3.55 -8.46
N PHE A 70 2.82 -4.66 -7.73
CA PHE A 70 3.49 -5.88 -8.20
C PHE A 70 2.52 -7.03 -8.53
N GLY A 71 1.22 -6.87 -8.27
CA GLY A 71 0.21 -7.92 -8.48
C GLY A 71 0.23 -9.00 -7.39
N SER A 72 -0.43 -10.13 -7.68
CA SER A 72 -0.66 -11.18 -6.69
C SER A 72 0.46 -12.23 -6.61
N GLN A 73 1.27 -12.37 -7.66
CA GLN A 73 2.26 -13.46 -7.80
C GLN A 73 3.65 -13.09 -7.26
N VAL A 74 3.69 -12.30 -6.16
CA VAL A 74 4.91 -11.94 -5.45
C VAL A 74 4.89 -12.46 -4.01
N ILE A 75 6.05 -12.78 -3.45
CA ILE A 75 6.20 -13.12 -2.03
C ILE A 75 6.27 -11.81 -1.26
N ARG A 76 5.25 -11.54 -0.42
CA ARG A 76 5.15 -10.36 0.44
C ARG A 76 5.69 -10.68 1.81
N ILE A 77 6.65 -9.91 2.28
CA ILE A 77 7.34 -10.13 3.55
C ILE A 77 7.09 -8.93 4.46
N PRO A 78 6.18 -9.05 5.46
CA PRO A 78 5.96 -7.98 6.42
C PRO A 78 7.15 -7.87 7.38
N THR A 79 7.60 -6.64 7.62
CA THR A 79 8.65 -6.33 8.60
C THR A 79 8.08 -5.50 9.74
N SER A 80 8.77 -5.49 10.88
CA SER A 80 8.34 -4.74 12.06
C SER A 80 8.68 -3.26 11.97
N THR A 81 9.77 -2.91 11.28
CA THR A 81 10.27 -1.53 11.17
C THR A 81 10.66 -1.20 9.73
N ILE A 82 10.78 0.10 9.45
CA ILE A 82 11.31 0.59 8.17
C ILE A 82 12.77 0.17 8.01
N ASP A 83 13.56 0.25 9.08
CA ASP A 83 14.96 -0.17 9.08
C ASP A 83 15.12 -1.63 8.67
N ASP A 84 14.23 -2.52 9.11
CA ASP A 84 14.23 -3.94 8.71
C ASP A 84 13.99 -4.11 7.20
N VAL A 85 13.12 -3.28 6.59
CA VAL A 85 12.93 -3.29 5.12
C VAL A 85 14.24 -2.98 4.42
N PHE A 86 14.93 -1.91 4.83
CA PHE A 86 16.22 -1.52 4.26
C PHE A 86 17.27 -2.60 4.46
N TYR A 87 17.35 -3.15 5.68
CA TYR A 87 18.28 -4.23 6.01
C TYR A 87 18.11 -5.45 5.10
N GLN A 88 16.88 -5.91 4.87
CA GLN A 88 16.63 -7.06 4.00
C GLN A 88 16.99 -6.80 2.54
N VAL A 89 16.77 -5.57 2.04
CA VAL A 89 17.18 -5.20 0.68
C VAL A 89 18.71 -5.16 0.56
N MET A 90 19.39 -4.55 1.53
CA MET A 90 20.85 -4.42 1.53
C MET A 90 21.56 -5.77 1.61
N ASN A 91 20.97 -6.75 2.27
CA ASN A 91 21.52 -8.11 2.40
C ASN A 91 21.03 -9.09 1.33
N ASP A 92 20.41 -8.61 0.24
CA ASP A 92 19.89 -9.45 -0.85
C ASP A 92 18.89 -10.54 -0.37
N GLU A 93 18.25 -10.36 0.80
CA GLU A 93 17.23 -11.28 1.33
C GLU A 93 15.92 -11.12 0.55
N VAL A 94 15.66 -9.91 0.05
CA VAL A 94 14.53 -9.55 -0.82
C VAL A 94 15.00 -8.74 -2.03
N ASN A 95 14.19 -8.76 -3.09
CA ASN A 95 14.52 -8.03 -4.31
C ASN A 95 14.17 -6.54 -4.20
N ILE A 96 13.09 -6.20 -3.46
CA ILE A 96 12.54 -4.83 -3.38
C ILE A 96 12.03 -4.57 -1.97
N GLY A 97 12.19 -3.33 -1.50
CA GLY A 97 11.55 -2.80 -0.31
C GLY A 97 10.46 -1.76 -0.67
N VAL A 98 9.34 -1.81 0.03
CA VAL A 98 8.27 -0.80 -0.07
C VAL A 98 8.08 -0.14 1.29
N VAL A 99 8.39 1.14 1.36
CA VAL A 99 8.34 1.93 2.59
C VAL A 99 7.49 3.19 2.41
N PRO A 100 6.76 3.61 3.44
CA PRO A 100 6.01 4.85 3.38
C PRO A 100 6.97 6.05 3.46
N VAL A 101 6.80 7.04 2.60
CA VAL A 101 7.60 8.28 2.56
C VAL A 101 6.84 9.45 3.14
N GLU A 102 5.55 9.52 2.86
CA GLU A 102 4.68 10.62 3.28
C GLU A 102 3.26 10.12 3.53
N ASN A 103 2.63 10.72 4.52
CA ASN A 103 1.21 10.57 4.80
C ASN A 103 0.57 11.96 4.82
N SER A 104 -0.56 12.13 4.12
CA SER A 104 -1.25 13.42 3.99
C SER A 104 -1.66 14.07 5.32
N SER A 105 -1.74 13.29 6.41
CA SER A 105 -2.13 13.77 7.74
C SER A 105 -0.95 14.07 8.65
N GLU A 106 0.11 13.27 8.55
CA GLU A 106 1.29 13.32 9.44
C GLU A 106 2.51 13.93 8.75
N GLY A 107 2.44 14.09 7.42
CA GLY A 107 3.53 14.61 6.61
C GLY A 107 4.60 13.56 6.33
N VAL A 108 5.82 14.03 6.22
CA VAL A 108 6.99 13.24 5.81
C VAL A 108 7.44 12.28 6.92
N ILE A 109 7.79 11.06 6.54
CA ILE A 109 8.30 10.02 7.45
C ILE A 109 9.83 10.09 7.49
N ASN A 110 10.36 10.76 8.52
CA ASN A 110 11.78 11.03 8.65
C ASN A 110 12.63 9.76 8.70
N THR A 111 12.14 8.68 9.30
CA THR A 111 12.86 7.39 9.34
C THR A 111 13.21 6.91 7.94
N THR A 112 12.26 6.94 7.00
CA THR A 112 12.52 6.55 5.60
C THR A 112 13.56 7.44 4.95
N LEU A 113 13.49 8.77 5.16
CA LEU A 113 14.47 9.69 4.59
C LEU A 113 15.87 9.48 5.17
N ASN A 114 15.97 9.23 6.47
CA ASN A 114 17.26 8.94 7.12
C ASN A 114 17.86 7.64 6.57
N CYS A 115 17.07 6.55 6.49
CA CYS A 115 17.54 5.29 5.91
C CYS A 115 18.00 5.46 4.46
N LEU A 116 17.30 6.26 3.65
CA LEU A 116 17.72 6.56 2.27
C LEU A 116 19.01 7.37 2.23
N ALA A 117 19.19 8.33 3.14
CA ALA A 117 20.40 9.14 3.20
C ALA A 117 21.63 8.35 3.65
N ASP A 118 21.42 7.37 4.53
CA ASP A 118 22.49 6.54 5.11
C ASP A 118 22.84 5.32 4.24
N SER A 119 22.06 5.02 3.18
CA SER A 119 22.23 3.84 2.34
C SER A 119 22.79 4.20 0.97
N GLU A 120 24.08 4.02 0.76
CA GLU A 120 24.76 4.34 -0.53
C GLU A 120 24.41 3.36 -1.66
N ASP A 121 24.07 2.11 -1.33
CA ASP A 121 23.85 1.03 -2.30
C ASP A 121 22.36 0.82 -2.67
N ILE A 122 21.44 1.56 -2.06
CA ILE A 122 20.01 1.47 -2.35
C ILE A 122 19.60 2.51 -3.40
N ASN A 123 18.83 2.04 -4.39
CA ASN A 123 18.30 2.90 -5.44
C ASN A 123 16.78 2.99 -5.34
N ILE A 124 16.23 4.20 -5.48
CA ILE A 124 14.81 4.42 -5.63
C ILE A 124 14.42 4.03 -7.06
N ILE A 125 13.57 3.01 -7.20
CA ILE A 125 13.13 2.47 -8.50
C ILE A 125 11.71 2.89 -8.89
N GLY A 126 10.99 3.51 -7.99
CA GLY A 126 9.62 3.97 -8.26
C GLY A 126 8.94 4.58 -7.06
N GLU A 127 7.77 5.12 -7.31
CA GLU A 127 6.89 5.74 -6.34
C GLU A 127 5.47 5.17 -6.49
N ILE A 128 4.80 4.92 -5.38
CA ILE A 128 3.44 4.38 -5.33
C ILE A 128 2.55 5.36 -4.60
N TYR A 129 1.52 5.85 -5.29
CA TYR A 129 0.44 6.62 -4.68
C TYR A 129 -0.73 5.71 -4.33
N LEU A 130 -1.15 5.74 -3.08
CA LEU A 130 -2.30 5.01 -2.59
C LEU A 130 -3.36 5.99 -2.07
N ASN A 131 -4.53 6.02 -2.72
CA ASN A 131 -5.68 6.74 -2.19
C ASN A 131 -6.25 5.95 -1.01
N ILE A 132 -6.41 6.63 0.14
CA ILE A 132 -6.96 6.04 1.35
C ILE A 132 -8.35 6.60 1.58
N ASP A 133 -9.37 5.75 1.41
CA ASP A 133 -10.77 6.06 1.66
C ASP A 133 -11.25 5.32 2.90
N HIS A 134 -11.43 6.04 4.00
CA HIS A 134 -11.94 5.45 5.24
C HIS A 134 -13.41 5.08 5.11
N GLN A 135 -13.74 3.86 5.53
CA GLN A 135 -15.11 3.34 5.54
C GLN A 135 -15.61 3.25 6.98
N LEU A 136 -16.86 3.67 7.21
CA LEU A 136 -17.55 3.41 8.46
C LEU A 136 -18.26 2.06 8.36
N ALA A 137 -17.92 1.14 9.25
CA ALA A 137 -18.50 -0.21 9.28
C ALA A 137 -19.25 -0.47 10.58
N SER A 138 -20.28 -1.31 10.50
CA SER A 138 -21.03 -1.80 11.65
C SER A 138 -21.43 -3.26 11.43
N GLY A 139 -21.47 -4.05 12.50
CA GLY A 139 -21.89 -5.45 12.45
C GLY A 139 -23.36 -5.67 12.09
N ASN A 140 -24.19 -4.64 12.27
CA ASN A 140 -25.63 -4.67 11.97
C ASN A 140 -26.04 -3.42 11.19
N LYS A 141 -27.22 -3.47 10.54
CA LYS A 141 -27.87 -2.24 10.05
C LYS A 141 -28.05 -1.28 11.21
N PHE A 142 -27.45 -0.10 11.11
CA PHE A 142 -27.54 0.90 12.16
C PHE A 142 -27.83 2.28 11.57
N ASN A 143 -28.42 3.15 12.41
CA ASN A 143 -28.61 4.55 12.09
C ASN A 143 -27.46 5.35 12.73
N LEU A 144 -26.85 6.26 11.97
CA LEU A 144 -25.79 7.12 12.46
C LEU A 144 -26.16 7.90 13.72
N ASN A 145 -27.44 8.28 13.84
CA ASN A 145 -27.96 9.00 15.01
C ASN A 145 -28.05 8.13 16.29
N GLU A 146 -27.98 6.82 16.15
CA GLU A 146 -28.03 5.85 17.26
C GLU A 146 -26.63 5.36 17.64
N ALA A 147 -25.61 5.79 16.91
CA ALA A 147 -24.23 5.44 17.19
C ALA A 147 -23.78 6.05 18.54
N PHE A 148 -23.36 5.21 19.48
CA PHE A 148 -22.88 5.64 20.80
C PHE A 148 -21.35 5.65 20.91
N ALA A 149 -20.66 4.90 20.06
CA ALA A 149 -19.19 4.86 20.01
C ALA A 149 -18.68 4.58 18.60
N ILE A 150 -17.53 5.15 18.26
CA ILE A 150 -16.70 4.80 17.09
C ILE A 150 -15.34 4.36 17.62
N ALA A 151 -14.88 3.19 17.17
CA ALA A 151 -13.56 2.65 17.51
C ALA A 151 -12.71 2.52 16.25
N SER A 152 -11.47 3.00 16.30
CA SER A 152 -10.47 2.83 15.25
C SER A 152 -9.09 3.19 15.79
N HIS A 153 -8.06 3.01 14.95
CA HIS A 153 -6.73 3.51 15.25
C HIS A 153 -6.76 5.04 15.43
N PRO A 154 -5.98 5.63 16.37
CA PRO A 154 -5.97 7.09 16.63
C PRO A 154 -5.78 7.93 15.37
N GLN A 155 -4.90 7.52 14.48
CA GLN A 155 -4.62 8.20 13.21
C GLN A 155 -5.87 8.27 12.32
N ALA A 156 -6.59 7.16 12.15
CA ALA A 156 -7.82 7.11 11.35
C ALA A 156 -8.91 7.98 11.97
N LEU A 157 -9.05 7.97 13.31
CA LEU A 157 -9.99 8.85 14.03
C LEU A 157 -9.61 10.33 13.85
N GLY A 158 -8.32 10.65 13.88
CA GLY A 158 -7.80 12.00 13.62
C GLY A 158 -8.12 12.48 12.21
N GLN A 159 -7.86 11.67 11.21
CA GLN A 159 -8.16 11.97 9.80
C GLN A 159 -9.66 12.18 9.56
N CYS A 160 -10.51 11.42 10.23
CA CYS A 160 -11.97 11.51 10.11
C CYS A 160 -12.63 12.49 11.09
N SER A 161 -11.87 13.19 11.96
CA SER A 161 -12.41 13.99 13.07
C SER A 161 -13.46 15.00 12.61
N LYS A 162 -13.18 15.78 11.57
CA LYS A 162 -14.09 16.79 11.02
C LYS A 162 -15.39 16.19 10.50
N TRP A 163 -15.31 15.01 9.87
CA TRP A 163 -16.49 14.31 9.38
C TRP A 163 -17.33 13.76 10.56
N ILE A 164 -16.67 13.14 11.54
CA ILE A 164 -17.31 12.60 12.74
C ILE A 164 -18.05 13.73 13.48
N GLU A 165 -17.42 14.88 13.71
CA GLU A 165 -18.02 16.02 14.40
C GLU A 165 -19.25 16.59 13.69
N ARG A 166 -19.26 16.55 12.36
CA ARG A 166 -20.39 17.07 11.57
C ARG A 166 -21.56 16.10 11.51
N ASN A 167 -21.29 14.80 11.49
CA ASN A 167 -22.31 13.79 11.19
C ASN A 167 -22.77 13.00 12.40
N ILE A 168 -21.97 12.92 13.48
CA ILE A 168 -22.28 12.14 14.66
C ILE A 168 -22.04 12.96 15.92
N ARG A 169 -23.12 13.39 16.53
CA ARG A 169 -23.07 14.20 17.76
C ARG A 169 -22.98 13.31 19.00
N ASN A 170 -22.21 13.74 20.00
CA ASN A 170 -22.11 13.09 21.33
C ASN A 170 -21.60 11.64 21.34
N ILE A 171 -20.72 11.28 20.40
CA ILE A 171 -20.19 9.93 20.32
C ILE A 171 -18.95 9.76 21.21
N LYS A 172 -18.85 8.62 21.90
CA LYS A 172 -17.62 8.19 22.56
C LYS A 172 -16.64 7.70 21.49
N ARG A 173 -15.34 8.08 21.63
CA ARG A 173 -14.26 7.70 20.73
C ARG A 173 -13.26 6.83 21.48
N PRO A 174 -13.56 5.55 21.75
CA PRO A 174 -12.57 4.65 22.32
C PRO A 174 -11.44 4.43 21.30
N VAL A 175 -10.21 4.55 21.76
CA VAL A 175 -9.02 4.25 20.97
C VAL A 175 -8.77 2.75 21.03
N SER A 176 -8.70 2.09 19.89
CA SER A 176 -8.28 0.70 19.78
C SER A 176 -6.90 0.63 19.15
N TYR A 177 -5.92 0.14 19.89
CA TYR A 177 -4.55 -0.12 19.38
C TYR A 177 -4.43 -1.54 18.79
N THR A 178 -5.48 -2.36 18.90
CA THR A 178 -5.51 -3.68 18.29
C THR A 178 -5.92 -3.55 16.83
N HIS A 179 -5.14 -4.15 15.94
CA HIS A 179 -5.56 -4.37 14.56
C HIS A 179 -6.87 -5.13 14.59
N LEU A 180 -7.92 -4.55 14.01
CA LEU A 180 -9.16 -5.26 13.76
C LEU A 180 -8.86 -6.29 12.66
N THR A 181 -8.41 -7.47 13.07
CA THR A 181 -8.49 -8.63 12.19
C THR A 181 -9.98 -8.90 11.99
N LEU A 182 -10.46 -8.69 10.76
CA LEU A 182 -11.79 -9.15 10.39
C LEU A 182 -11.80 -10.66 10.57
N PRO A 183 -12.78 -11.24 11.29
CA PRO A 183 -12.95 -12.67 11.30
C PRO A 183 -13.25 -13.11 9.85
N THR A 184 -12.45 -14.03 9.35
CA THR A 184 -12.65 -14.76 8.09
C THR A 184 -13.96 -15.52 8.13
#